data_ffae2d7f1de6e06aee9c0e8c5bbb73a7
#
_entry.id   ffae2d7f1de6e06aee9c0e8c5bbb73a7
#
_cell.length_a   1.000
_cell.length_b   1.000
_cell.length_c   1.000
_cell.angle_alpha   90.00
_cell.angle_beta   90.00
_cell.angle_gamma   90.00
#
_symmetry.space_group_name_H-M   'P 1'
#
loop_
_entity.id
_entity.type
_entity.pdbx_description
1 polymer ?
#
loop_
_entity_poly.entity_id
_entity_poly.type
_entity_poly.pdbx_seq_one_letter_code
_entity_poly.pdbx_strand_id
1 'polypeptide(L)'
;MKIITISREFGSGGRELGKRLADATGYDYYDSEILSAVAKSSGMDARYVETALANSGWQNYPVTFRSTLSSPAYIQSSGIRLLLEQKKMIEKIAALGWDCIIVGRNADVILREYAPFNIFVCADTGAKIRRCMERAPENEKLTEKELVRKMKQIDRNRAQMREIIGGPAWGERGAYHLTVNTTDWDLRELVPAVADFAARWFGRNKE
;
A
#
# COMPACT_ATOMS: atom_id res chain seq x y z
N MET A 1 1.06 -4.99 -19.76
CA MET A 1 0.59 -4.59 -18.42
C MET A 1 1.79 -4.37 -17.51
N LYS A 2 1.81 -3.27 -16.79
CA LYS A 2 2.86 -2.91 -15.82
C LYS A 2 2.22 -2.80 -14.43
N ILE A 3 2.71 -3.56 -13.47
CA ILE A 3 2.22 -3.54 -12.10
C ILE A 3 3.32 -3.04 -11.18
N ILE A 4 3.03 -2.01 -10.39
CA ILE A 4 3.91 -1.54 -9.32
C ILE A 4 3.25 -1.90 -7.99
N THR A 5 3.96 -2.56 -7.10
CA THR A 5 3.50 -2.83 -5.74
C THR A 5 4.28 -2.00 -4.74
N ILE A 6 3.61 -1.47 -3.73
CA ILE A 6 4.26 -0.65 -2.70
C ILE A 6 3.99 -1.24 -1.32
N SER A 7 4.98 -1.92 -0.76
CA SER A 7 5.05 -2.25 0.66
C SER A 7 5.64 -1.07 1.43
N ARG A 8 5.22 -0.86 2.68
CA ARG A 8 5.59 0.36 3.40
C ARG A 8 5.48 0.22 4.91
N GLU A 9 6.33 0.92 5.65
CA GLU A 9 6.16 1.16 7.08
C GLU A 9 5.01 2.15 7.32
N PHE A 10 4.40 2.10 8.51
CA PHE A 10 3.37 3.07 8.91
C PHE A 10 4.00 4.45 9.10
N GLY A 11 3.38 5.48 8.54
CA GLY A 11 3.90 6.86 8.60
C GLY A 11 5.05 7.17 7.64
N SER A 12 5.56 6.20 6.87
CA SER A 12 6.65 6.44 5.90
C SER A 12 6.26 7.26 4.67
N GLY A 13 4.97 7.58 4.48
CA GLY A 13 4.51 8.29 3.27
C GLY A 13 4.27 7.41 2.05
N GLY A 14 4.44 6.07 2.16
CA GLY A 14 4.32 5.17 1.02
C GLY A 14 2.95 5.16 0.34
N ARG A 15 1.85 5.48 1.06
CA ARG A 15 0.52 5.64 0.45
C ARG A 15 0.47 6.88 -0.44
N GLU A 16 0.99 8.00 0.03
CA GLU A 16 1.05 9.25 -0.72
C GLU A 16 1.98 9.11 -1.93
N LEU A 17 3.16 8.52 -1.75
CA LEU A 17 4.08 8.26 -2.85
C LEU A 17 3.40 7.42 -3.94
N GLY A 18 2.68 6.37 -3.56
CA GLY A 18 1.95 5.53 -4.51
C GLY A 18 0.88 6.28 -5.29
N LYS A 19 0.09 7.12 -4.61
CA LYS A 19 -0.95 7.91 -5.27
C LYS A 19 -0.35 8.94 -6.23
N ARG A 20 0.69 9.67 -5.79
CA ARG A 20 1.37 10.64 -6.64
C ARG A 20 2.06 9.99 -7.84
N LEU A 21 2.62 8.80 -7.64
CA LEU A 21 3.21 8.02 -8.72
C LEU A 21 2.15 7.60 -9.74
N ALA A 22 0.95 7.20 -9.29
CA ALA A 22 -0.18 6.88 -10.15
C ALA A 22 -0.61 8.10 -10.98
N ASP A 23 -0.74 9.26 -10.35
CA ASP A 23 -1.09 10.51 -11.02
C ASP A 23 -0.04 10.90 -12.08
N ALA A 24 1.25 10.70 -11.78
CA ALA A 24 2.35 11.03 -12.69
C ALA A 24 2.50 10.04 -13.86
N THR A 25 2.12 8.78 -13.67
CA THR A 25 2.26 7.73 -14.70
C THR A 25 0.98 7.47 -15.49
N GLY A 26 -0.17 7.95 -15.00
CA GLY A 26 -1.48 7.62 -15.54
C GLY A 26 -1.93 6.18 -15.22
N TYR A 27 -1.32 5.52 -14.21
CA TYR A 27 -1.67 4.16 -13.81
C TYR A 27 -2.84 4.19 -12.83
N ASP A 28 -3.65 3.13 -12.86
CA ASP A 28 -4.70 2.94 -11.88
C ASP A 28 -4.11 2.79 -10.46
N TYR A 29 -4.83 3.32 -9.46
CA TYR A 29 -4.37 3.30 -8.08
C TYR A 29 -5.29 2.47 -7.18
N TYR A 30 -4.70 1.53 -6.45
CA TYR A 30 -5.40 0.67 -5.50
C TYR A 30 -4.71 0.66 -4.15
N ASP A 31 -5.39 1.11 -3.11
CA ASP A 31 -4.92 0.97 -1.73
C ASP A 31 -5.85 0.07 -0.89
N SER A 32 -5.50 -0.07 0.40
CA SER A 32 -6.24 -0.93 1.31
C SER A 32 -7.70 -0.55 1.52
N GLU A 33 -8.05 0.72 1.33
CA GLU A 33 -9.42 1.22 1.50
C GLU A 33 -10.25 0.90 0.28
N ILE A 34 -9.71 1.16 -0.91
CA ILE A 34 -10.30 0.79 -2.19
C ILE A 34 -10.49 -0.72 -2.26
N LEU A 35 -9.45 -1.51 -1.97
CA LEU A 35 -9.52 -2.96 -1.96
C LEU A 35 -10.56 -3.49 -0.94
N SER A 36 -10.71 -2.83 0.21
CA SER A 36 -11.71 -3.22 1.21
C SER A 36 -13.14 -2.82 0.79
N ALA A 37 -13.31 -1.68 0.13
CA ALA A 37 -14.59 -1.25 -0.42
C ALA A 37 -15.05 -2.21 -1.52
N VAL A 38 -14.17 -2.56 -2.45
CA VAL A 38 -14.45 -3.51 -3.53
C VAL A 38 -14.71 -4.92 -3.00
N ALA A 39 -13.98 -5.38 -1.97
CA ALA A 39 -14.22 -6.68 -1.35
C ALA A 39 -15.58 -6.78 -0.65
N LYS A 40 -16.05 -5.70 -0.02
CA LYS A 40 -17.39 -5.65 0.61
C LYS A 40 -18.51 -5.67 -0.41
N SER A 41 -18.23 -5.23 -1.60
CA SER A 41 -19.17 -5.09 -2.70
C SER A 41 -19.11 -6.23 -3.71
N SER A 42 -18.57 -7.38 -3.32
CA SER A 42 -18.25 -8.53 -4.19
C SER A 42 -19.44 -9.16 -4.95
N GLY A 43 -20.52 -8.43 -5.15
CA GLY A 43 -21.61 -8.69 -6.08
C GLY A 43 -21.75 -7.60 -7.15
N MET A 44 -20.76 -6.70 -7.32
CA MET A 44 -20.95 -5.43 -8.02
C MET A 44 -20.27 -5.26 -9.36
N ASP A 45 -21.02 -4.48 -10.15
CA ASP A 45 -20.75 -3.90 -11.46
C ASP A 45 -19.42 -3.10 -11.49
N ALA A 46 -18.69 -3.20 -12.61
CA ALA A 46 -17.46 -2.45 -12.88
C ALA A 46 -17.59 -0.92 -12.65
N ARG A 47 -18.79 -0.36 -12.84
CA ARG A 47 -19.11 1.04 -12.57
C ARG A 47 -18.88 1.49 -11.13
N TYR A 48 -19.02 0.60 -10.15
CA TYR A 48 -18.77 0.96 -8.74
C TYR A 48 -17.29 1.08 -8.44
N VAL A 49 -16.48 0.24 -9.05
CA VAL A 49 -15.01 0.34 -8.97
C VAL A 49 -14.57 1.67 -9.56
N GLU A 50 -15.09 2.04 -10.73
CA GLU A 50 -14.81 3.34 -11.35
C GLU A 50 -15.27 4.53 -10.49
N THR A 51 -16.43 4.45 -9.86
CA THR A 51 -16.94 5.51 -8.96
C THR A 51 -16.10 5.61 -7.68
N ALA A 52 -15.68 4.49 -7.10
CA ALA A 52 -14.80 4.46 -5.95
C ALA A 52 -13.39 5.02 -6.30
N LEU A 53 -12.90 4.76 -7.51
CA LEU A 53 -11.65 5.31 -8.04
C LEU A 53 -11.75 6.82 -8.30
N ALA A 54 -12.84 7.28 -8.91
CA ALA A 54 -13.06 8.70 -9.24
C ALA A 54 -13.20 9.59 -7.99
N ASN A 55 -13.78 9.06 -6.90
CA ASN A 55 -14.01 9.80 -5.65
C ASN A 55 -12.85 9.71 -4.64
N SER A 56 -11.79 8.97 -4.92
CA SER A 56 -10.66 8.77 -4.00
C SER A 56 -9.60 9.87 -4.07
N GLY A 57 -9.99 11.14 -3.99
CA GLY A 57 -9.04 12.21 -3.72
C GLY A 57 -8.30 11.93 -2.41
N TRP A 58 -6.98 11.64 -2.48
CA TRP A 58 -6.14 11.33 -1.30
C TRP A 58 -6.18 12.42 -0.22
N GLN A 59 -6.53 13.66 -0.59
CA GLN A 59 -6.71 14.80 0.30
C GLN A 59 -7.96 14.68 1.18
N ASN A 60 -8.94 13.89 0.78
CA ASN A 60 -10.21 13.72 1.48
C ASN A 60 -10.25 12.51 2.41
N TYR A 61 -9.20 11.69 2.41
CA TYR A 61 -9.07 10.58 3.36
C TYR A 61 -8.14 11.02 4.49
N PRO A 62 -8.68 11.46 5.63
CA PRO A 62 -7.88 11.58 6.83
C PRO A 62 -7.14 10.25 7.03
N VAL A 63 -5.89 10.30 7.48
CA VAL A 63 -5.19 9.12 7.97
C VAL A 63 -5.95 8.70 9.24
N THR A 64 -7.14 8.12 9.05
CA THR A 64 -7.94 7.66 10.16
C THR A 64 -7.23 6.46 10.73
N PHE A 65 -6.64 6.67 11.87
CA PHE A 65 -6.05 5.61 12.70
C PHE A 65 -7.02 4.45 12.94
N ARG A 66 -8.31 4.69 12.79
CA ARG A 66 -9.38 3.73 13.03
C ARG A 66 -9.51 2.65 11.95
N SER A 67 -9.36 2.97 10.68
CA SER A 67 -9.49 1.99 9.59
C SER A 67 -8.25 1.11 9.40
N THR A 68 -7.09 1.55 9.91
CA THR A 68 -5.85 0.78 9.87
C THR A 68 -5.74 -0.20 11.05
N LEU A 69 -6.59 -0.08 12.06
CA LEU A 69 -6.70 -0.99 13.20
C LEU A 69 -7.53 -2.21 12.82
N SER A 70 -6.95 -3.12 12.08
CA SER A 70 -7.37 -4.51 12.15
C SER A 70 -6.89 -5.05 13.51
N SER A 71 -7.82 -5.21 14.44
CA SER A 71 -7.58 -5.83 15.74
C SER A 71 -6.88 -7.18 15.63
N PRO A 72 -6.10 -7.61 16.64
CA PRO A 72 -5.52 -8.96 16.72
C PRO A 72 -6.51 -10.12 16.59
N ALA A 73 -7.82 -9.85 16.77
CA ALA A 73 -8.91 -10.79 16.56
C ALA A 73 -9.04 -11.33 15.11
N TYR A 74 -8.28 -10.79 14.16
CA TYR A 74 -8.29 -11.24 12.76
C TYR A 74 -7.55 -12.56 12.49
N ILE A 75 -6.92 -13.16 13.49
CA ILE A 75 -6.24 -14.47 13.35
C ILE A 75 -7.22 -15.66 13.52
N GLN A 76 -8.47 -15.40 13.88
CA GLN A 76 -9.51 -16.42 13.87
C GLN A 76 -10.03 -16.69 12.45
N SER A 77 -10.78 -17.74 12.24
CA SER A 77 -11.29 -18.24 10.95
C SER A 77 -11.85 -17.17 10.00
N SER A 78 -12.35 -16.06 10.51
CA SER A 78 -12.76 -14.87 9.78
C SER A 78 -11.61 -14.12 9.10
N GLY A 79 -10.39 -14.15 9.67
CA GLY A 79 -9.21 -13.48 9.12
C GLY A 79 -8.67 -14.17 7.86
N ILE A 80 -8.64 -15.51 7.86
CA ILE A 80 -8.20 -16.29 6.68
C ILE A 80 -9.18 -16.07 5.53
N ARG A 81 -10.49 -16.06 5.80
CA ARG A 81 -11.50 -15.79 4.78
C ARG A 81 -11.32 -14.41 4.15
N LEU A 82 -11.05 -13.38 4.97
CA LEU A 82 -10.79 -12.03 4.47
C LEU A 82 -9.53 -11.98 3.61
N LEU A 83 -8.46 -12.69 3.99
CA LEU A 83 -7.23 -12.78 3.18
C LEU A 83 -7.50 -13.42 1.82
N LEU A 84 -8.29 -14.50 1.78
CA LEU A 84 -8.66 -15.14 0.53
C LEU A 84 -9.49 -14.23 -0.37
N GLU A 85 -10.44 -13.47 0.18
CA GLU A 85 -11.21 -12.50 -0.59
C GLU A 85 -10.33 -11.35 -1.10
N GLN A 86 -9.39 -10.87 -0.31
CA GLN A 86 -8.42 -9.86 -0.75
C GLN A 86 -7.53 -10.39 -1.87
N LYS A 87 -7.04 -11.64 -1.75
CA LYS A 87 -6.24 -12.28 -2.78
C LYS A 87 -7.02 -12.35 -4.10
N LYS A 88 -8.24 -12.91 -4.08
CA LYS A 88 -9.10 -12.99 -5.27
C LYS A 88 -9.34 -11.62 -5.91
N MET A 89 -9.49 -10.57 -5.09
CA MET A 89 -9.71 -9.21 -5.59
C MET A 89 -8.48 -8.66 -6.29
N ILE A 90 -7.29 -8.83 -5.70
CA ILE A 90 -6.02 -8.39 -6.29
C ILE A 90 -5.75 -9.13 -7.61
N GLU A 91 -6.03 -10.44 -7.66
CA GLU A 91 -5.92 -11.24 -8.87
C GLU A 91 -6.91 -10.78 -9.96
N LYS A 92 -8.15 -10.43 -9.59
CA LYS A 92 -9.12 -9.86 -10.54
C LYS A 92 -8.66 -8.50 -11.09
N ILE A 93 -8.10 -7.62 -10.27
CA ILE A 93 -7.54 -6.34 -10.72
C ILE A 93 -6.42 -6.58 -11.74
N ALA A 94 -5.51 -7.50 -11.46
CA ALA A 94 -4.45 -7.85 -12.41
C ALA A 94 -5.00 -8.45 -13.72
N ALA A 95 -6.07 -9.25 -13.63
CA ALA A 95 -6.72 -9.85 -14.80
C ALA A 95 -7.39 -8.82 -15.74
N LEU A 96 -7.65 -7.58 -15.29
CA LEU A 96 -8.12 -6.51 -16.16
C LEU A 96 -7.07 -6.08 -17.20
N GLY A 97 -5.79 -6.36 -16.96
CA GLY A 97 -4.72 -6.11 -17.91
C GLY A 97 -4.25 -4.64 -17.96
N TRP A 98 -4.70 -3.78 -17.05
CA TRP A 98 -4.33 -2.37 -17.02
C TRP A 98 -3.05 -2.13 -16.22
N ASP A 99 -2.35 -1.05 -16.54
CA ASP A 99 -1.19 -0.60 -15.78
C ASP A 99 -1.65 -0.06 -14.44
N CYS A 100 -1.13 -0.58 -13.31
CA CYS A 100 -1.65 -0.24 -12.00
C CYS A 100 -0.59 -0.17 -10.89
N ILE A 101 -0.92 0.56 -9.83
CA ILE A 101 -0.15 0.66 -8.58
C ILE A 101 -1.00 0.15 -7.43
N ILE A 102 -0.51 -0.87 -6.74
CA ILE A 102 -1.20 -1.49 -5.61
C ILE A 102 -0.40 -1.26 -4.33
N VAL A 103 -1.04 -0.64 -3.34
CA VAL A 103 -0.37 -0.28 -2.09
C VAL A 103 -0.75 -1.22 -0.95
N GLY A 104 0.19 -2.10 -0.57
CA GLY A 104 0.07 -3.06 0.53
C GLY A 104 -0.66 -4.35 0.17
N ARG A 105 -1.26 -4.98 1.19
CA ARG A 105 -2.03 -6.24 1.09
C ARG A 105 -1.21 -7.41 0.51
N ASN A 106 0.11 -7.33 0.64
CA ASN A 106 1.03 -8.32 0.09
C ASN A 106 0.83 -8.56 -1.41
N ALA A 107 0.47 -7.51 -2.15
CA ALA A 107 0.22 -7.60 -3.58
C ALA A 107 1.44 -8.10 -4.36
N ASP A 108 2.64 -7.79 -3.90
CA ASP A 108 3.92 -8.27 -4.44
C ASP A 108 4.06 -9.79 -4.37
N VAL A 109 3.55 -10.43 -3.30
CA VAL A 109 3.55 -11.89 -3.15
C VAL A 109 2.42 -12.52 -3.96
N ILE A 110 1.22 -11.92 -3.88
CA ILE A 110 0.03 -12.42 -4.58
C ILE A 110 0.23 -12.38 -6.09
N LEU A 111 0.82 -11.32 -6.62
CA LEU A 111 0.99 -11.08 -8.04
C LEU A 111 2.39 -11.47 -8.58
N ARG A 112 3.14 -12.30 -7.87
CA ARG A 112 4.50 -12.69 -8.29
C ARG A 112 4.58 -13.23 -9.72
N GLU A 113 3.56 -13.94 -10.18
CA GLU A 113 3.49 -14.50 -11.54
C GLU A 113 3.37 -13.41 -12.62
N TYR A 114 2.96 -12.21 -12.26
CA TYR A 114 2.89 -11.04 -13.14
C TYR A 114 4.18 -10.22 -13.17
N ALA A 115 5.23 -10.68 -12.48
CA ALA A 115 6.52 -9.99 -12.35
C ALA A 115 6.39 -8.49 -12.04
N PRO A 116 5.70 -8.10 -10.92
CA PRO A 116 5.48 -6.70 -10.58
C PRO A 116 6.79 -6.01 -10.19
N PHE A 117 6.85 -4.71 -10.38
CA PHE A 117 7.92 -3.88 -9.82
C PHE A 117 7.64 -3.60 -8.34
N ASN A 118 8.41 -4.20 -7.45
CA ASN A 118 8.18 -4.16 -6.01
C ASN A 118 8.99 -3.05 -5.34
N ILE A 119 8.31 -2.14 -4.66
CA ILE A 119 8.90 -1.03 -3.90
C ILE A 119 8.64 -1.24 -2.40
N PHE A 120 9.65 -0.98 -1.56
CA PHE A 120 9.49 -0.82 -0.13
C PHE A 120 9.74 0.62 0.29
N VAL A 121 8.84 1.21 1.09
CA VAL A 121 8.96 2.60 1.56
C VAL A 121 9.14 2.61 3.07
N CYS A 122 10.23 3.19 3.54
CA CYS A 122 10.57 3.33 4.96
C CYS A 122 10.90 4.79 5.31
N ALA A 123 10.99 5.08 6.59
CA ALA A 123 11.52 6.33 7.12
C ALA A 123 11.99 6.14 8.57
N ASP A 124 12.78 7.06 9.09
CA ASP A 124 13.10 7.07 10.50
C ASP A 124 11.87 7.32 11.38
N THR A 125 11.99 7.01 12.65
CA THR A 125 10.87 7.12 13.59
C THR A 125 10.42 8.58 13.78
N GLY A 126 11.36 9.53 13.79
CA GLY A 126 11.05 10.95 13.94
C GLY A 126 10.25 11.51 12.77
N ALA A 127 10.68 11.20 11.53
CA ALA A 127 9.95 11.61 10.33
C ALA A 127 8.54 10.99 10.27
N LYS A 128 8.41 9.71 10.66
CA LYS A 128 7.12 9.03 10.74
C LYS A 128 6.19 9.69 11.77
N ILE A 129 6.71 10.05 12.94
CA ILE A 129 5.96 10.76 13.98
C ILE A 129 5.48 12.11 13.46
N ARG A 130 6.38 12.95 12.94
CA ARG A 130 6.03 14.28 12.39
C ARG A 130 4.90 14.18 11.37
N ARG A 131 5.03 13.33 10.35
CA ARG A 131 3.98 13.14 9.33
C ARG A 131 2.65 12.68 9.91
N CYS A 132 2.68 11.80 10.89
CA CYS A 132 1.46 11.31 11.51
C CYS A 132 0.79 12.40 12.35
N MET A 133 1.54 13.19 13.11
CA MET A 133 0.99 14.26 13.94
C MET A 133 0.44 15.41 13.10
N GLU A 134 1.11 15.78 12.01
CA GLU A 134 0.64 16.82 11.08
C GLU A 134 -0.69 16.44 10.38
N ARG A 135 -0.95 15.14 10.21
CA ARG A 135 -2.12 14.62 9.50
C ARG A 135 -3.22 14.08 10.42
N ALA A 136 -2.95 14.02 11.72
CA ALA A 136 -3.93 13.51 12.65
C ALA A 136 -5.11 14.51 12.79
N PRO A 137 -6.37 14.03 12.70
CA PRO A 137 -7.52 14.86 13.02
C PRO A 137 -7.45 15.34 14.47
N GLU A 138 -8.01 16.51 14.77
CA GLU A 138 -7.96 17.11 16.11
C GLU A 138 -8.52 16.21 17.21
N ASN A 139 -9.50 15.39 16.90
CA ASN A 139 -10.14 14.45 17.81
C ASN A 139 -9.38 13.13 17.99
N GLU A 140 -8.28 12.91 17.29
CA GLU A 140 -7.47 11.67 17.34
C GLU A 140 -6.01 11.91 17.74
N LYS A 141 -5.73 12.99 18.48
CA LYS A 141 -4.37 13.31 18.94
C LYS A 141 -3.88 12.24 19.92
N LEU A 142 -2.85 11.52 19.50
CA LEU A 142 -2.11 10.58 20.33
C LEU A 142 -0.83 11.25 20.82
N THR A 143 -0.36 10.86 22.01
CA THR A 143 1.00 11.18 22.43
C THR A 143 2.01 10.48 21.56
N GLU A 144 3.23 11.01 21.44
CA GLU A 144 4.30 10.37 20.66
C GLU A 144 4.54 8.90 21.06
N LYS A 145 4.50 8.63 22.38
CA LYS A 145 4.70 7.27 22.92
C LYS A 145 3.60 6.29 22.47
N GLU A 146 2.36 6.74 22.47
CA GLU A 146 1.22 5.95 21.97
C GLU A 146 1.32 5.74 20.48
N LEU A 147 1.69 6.79 19.74
CA LEU A 147 1.87 6.74 18.29
C LEU A 147 2.97 5.73 17.91
N VAL A 148 4.14 5.77 18.56
CA VAL A 148 5.23 4.80 18.32
C VAL A 148 4.77 3.36 18.61
N ARG A 149 4.03 3.14 19.70
CA ARG A 149 3.48 1.82 20.02
C ARG A 149 2.55 1.33 18.92
N LYS A 150 1.67 2.21 18.44
CA LYS A 150 0.71 1.93 17.38
C LYS A 150 1.39 1.63 16.06
N MET A 151 2.39 2.44 15.67
CA MET A 151 3.19 2.22 14.45
C MET A 151 3.84 0.83 14.46
N LYS A 152 4.52 0.48 15.57
CA LYS A 152 5.15 -0.83 15.73
C LYS A 152 4.14 -1.99 15.67
N GLN A 153 2.95 -1.80 16.22
CA GLN A 153 1.90 -2.82 16.18
C GLN A 153 1.39 -3.03 14.76
N ILE A 154 1.13 -1.94 14.01
CA ILE A 154 0.66 -2.02 12.63
C ILE A 154 1.71 -2.71 11.74
N ASP A 155 2.98 -2.36 11.90
CA ASP A 155 4.05 -2.93 11.09
C ASP A 155 4.30 -4.41 11.44
N ARG A 156 4.19 -4.81 12.73
CA ARG A 156 4.17 -6.22 13.12
C ARG A 156 3.01 -6.99 12.48
N ASN A 157 1.82 -6.43 12.47
CA ASN A 157 0.67 -7.07 11.83
C ASN A 157 0.91 -7.28 10.32
N ARG A 158 1.56 -6.32 9.64
CA ARG A 158 1.94 -6.45 8.22
C ARG A 158 2.95 -7.59 8.02
N ALA A 159 3.96 -7.67 8.89
CA ALA A 159 4.95 -8.74 8.86
C ALA A 159 4.30 -10.12 9.07
N GLN A 160 3.43 -10.26 10.08
CA GLN A 160 2.71 -11.51 10.35
C GLN A 160 1.81 -11.94 9.19
N MET A 161 1.09 -10.98 8.57
CA MET A 161 0.23 -11.29 7.42
C MET A 161 1.05 -11.76 6.22
N ARG A 162 2.26 -11.21 6.03
CA ARG A 162 3.16 -11.65 4.97
C ARG A 162 3.70 -13.06 5.21
N GLU A 163 4.02 -13.39 6.45
CA GLU A 163 4.43 -14.73 6.85
C GLU A 163 3.32 -15.77 6.57
N ILE A 164 2.07 -15.47 6.94
CA ILE A 164 0.91 -16.34 6.71
C ILE A 164 0.73 -16.69 5.23
N ILE A 165 0.98 -15.76 4.32
CA ILE A 165 0.84 -16.01 2.87
C ILE A 165 2.11 -16.59 2.23
N GLY A 166 3.14 -16.91 3.02
CA GLY A 166 4.37 -17.55 2.54
C GLY A 166 5.30 -16.65 1.74
N GLY A 167 5.27 -15.34 1.99
CA GLY A 167 6.22 -14.39 1.40
C GLY A 167 7.57 -14.34 2.12
N PRO A 168 8.62 -13.77 1.51
CA PRO A 168 9.86 -13.44 2.18
C PRO A 168 9.61 -12.43 3.32
N ALA A 169 10.55 -12.30 4.26
CA ALA A 169 10.36 -11.45 5.42
C ALA A 169 10.00 -10.00 5.04
N TRP A 170 9.05 -9.42 5.75
CA TRP A 170 8.58 -8.07 5.46
C TRP A 170 9.67 -7.04 5.72
N GLY A 171 9.95 -6.18 4.73
CA GLY A 171 11.06 -5.23 4.78
C GLY A 171 12.44 -5.83 4.46
N GLU A 172 12.54 -7.12 4.16
CA GLU A 172 13.77 -7.73 3.68
C GLU A 172 14.18 -7.15 2.32
N ARG A 173 15.41 -6.62 2.25
CA ARG A 173 15.88 -5.89 1.07
C ARG A 173 15.82 -6.71 -0.22
N GLY A 174 16.11 -8.00 -0.16
CA GLY A 174 16.07 -8.91 -1.31
C GLY A 174 14.68 -9.16 -1.88
N ALA A 175 13.63 -8.82 -1.14
CA ALA A 175 12.24 -8.99 -1.58
C ALA A 175 11.73 -7.83 -2.47
N TYR A 176 12.50 -6.75 -2.59
CA TYR A 176 12.07 -5.53 -3.29
C TYR A 176 13.10 -5.08 -4.31
N HIS A 177 12.63 -4.56 -5.44
CA HIS A 177 13.49 -4.03 -6.50
C HIS A 177 14.00 -2.62 -6.19
N LEU A 178 13.27 -1.87 -5.35
CA LEU A 178 13.63 -0.54 -4.89
C LEU A 178 13.19 -0.34 -3.43
N THR A 179 14.12 0.13 -2.59
CA THR A 179 13.79 0.61 -1.24
C THR A 179 13.98 2.13 -1.19
N VAL A 180 12.91 2.85 -0.79
CA VAL A 180 12.90 4.31 -0.71
C VAL A 180 12.83 4.73 0.75
N ASN A 181 13.89 5.37 1.25
CA ASN A 181 13.89 6.04 2.55
C ASN A 181 13.43 7.49 2.36
N THR A 182 12.31 7.84 2.97
CA THR A 182 11.66 9.15 2.80
C THR A 182 11.94 10.12 3.94
N THR A 183 12.93 9.86 4.80
CA THR A 183 13.18 10.62 6.05
C THR A 183 13.27 12.11 5.80
N ASP A 184 14.14 12.54 4.88
CA ASP A 184 14.47 13.94 4.64
C ASP A 184 13.91 14.48 3.31
N TRP A 185 12.92 13.78 2.74
CA TRP A 185 12.39 14.11 1.43
C TRP A 185 10.98 14.69 1.47
N ASP A 186 10.71 15.70 0.67
CA ASP A 186 9.36 15.96 0.17
C ASP A 186 9.00 14.83 -0.81
N LEU A 187 7.88 14.17 -0.55
CA LEU A 187 7.44 13.04 -1.37
C LEU A 187 7.19 13.44 -2.83
N ARG A 188 6.88 14.72 -3.08
CA ARG A 188 6.69 15.25 -4.45
C ARG A 188 7.97 15.20 -5.27
N GLU A 189 9.11 15.43 -4.63
CA GLU A 189 10.42 15.43 -5.28
C GLU A 189 10.90 14.02 -5.63
N LEU A 190 10.45 13.01 -4.87
CA LEU A 190 10.79 11.61 -5.11
C LEU A 190 10.04 11.00 -6.30
N VAL A 191 8.84 11.50 -6.62
CA VAL A 191 7.97 10.89 -7.63
C VAL A 191 8.64 10.78 -9.00
N PRO A 192 9.26 11.84 -9.58
CA PRO A 192 9.90 11.74 -10.89
C PRO A 192 11.01 10.68 -10.93
N ALA A 193 11.84 10.63 -9.87
CA ALA A 193 12.94 9.66 -9.81
C ALA A 193 12.44 8.21 -9.72
N VAL A 194 11.40 7.97 -8.91
CA VAL A 194 10.79 6.63 -8.78
C VAL A 194 10.08 6.24 -10.06
N ALA A 195 9.42 7.17 -10.75
CA ALA A 195 8.76 6.93 -12.03
C ALA A 195 9.77 6.56 -13.13
N ASP A 196 10.88 7.30 -13.24
CA ASP A 196 11.95 7.01 -14.20
C ASP A 196 12.57 5.64 -13.93
N PHE A 197 12.87 5.33 -12.66
CA PHE A 197 13.39 4.01 -12.30
C PHE A 197 12.44 2.88 -12.70
N ALA A 198 11.14 3.03 -12.40
CA ALA A 198 10.12 2.04 -12.77
C ALA A 198 10.01 1.88 -14.30
N ALA A 199 10.05 2.98 -15.05
CA ALA A 199 10.02 2.96 -16.51
C ALA A 199 11.21 2.18 -17.10
N ARG A 200 12.42 2.43 -16.60
CA ARG A 200 13.63 1.71 -16.99
C ARG A 200 13.56 0.22 -16.62
N TRP A 201 13.04 -0.08 -15.43
CA TRP A 201 12.89 -1.47 -14.98
C TRP A 201 11.96 -2.27 -15.90
N PHE A 202 10.82 -1.70 -16.29
CA PHE A 202 9.93 -2.33 -17.27
C PHE A 202 10.48 -2.37 -18.69
N GLY A 203 11.38 -1.45 -19.04
CA GLY A 203 12.06 -1.42 -20.35
C GLY A 203 13.03 -2.58 -20.55
N ARG A 204 13.68 -3.06 -19.48
CA ARG A 204 14.66 -4.17 -19.54
C ARG A 204 14.05 -5.52 -19.92
N ASN A 205 12.76 -5.72 -19.69
CA ASN A 205 12.06 -6.98 -19.92
C ASN A 205 11.46 -7.07 -21.34
N LYS A 206 11.91 -6.23 -22.29
CA LYS A 206 11.43 -6.22 -23.67
C LYS A 206 12.43 -6.77 -24.67
N GLU A 207 13.59 -7.23 -24.21
CA GLU A 207 14.58 -8.00 -24.97
C GLU A 207 14.47 -9.49 -24.58
#